data_5b89193b6a959bd57b8bb4948bc14725
#
_entry.id   5b89193b6a959bd57b8bb4948bc14725
#
_cell.length_a   1.000
_cell.length_b   1.000
_cell.length_c   1.000
_cell.angle_alpha   90.00
_cell.angle_beta   90.00
_cell.angle_gamma   90.00
#
_symmetry.space_group_name_H-M   'P 1'
#
loop_
_entity.id
_entity.type
_entity.pdbx_description
1 polymer ?
#
loop_
_entity_poly.entity_id
_entity_poly.type
_entity_poly.pdbx_seq_one_letter_code
_entity_poly.pdbx_strand_id
1 'polypeptide(L)'
;MFKLLLSLSVLLSPAVLSASEEAKDPYMNALVKELDRSFAGFRNAEKTPLYYLGYELTVSKYHYLSAKFGALDADSEQRGNKLDIDMRVNTMGLDNTHQVKGNMAWASSTQSQDLPVALEGDENALRARIWEYTDKAFKKAQENFTKVKMNKAVTAAEDDPSPDFSPAGAENFYETVELQAPDLAAWRERLKKHSARMAGYSFIYDSGVTVSYENENRYLVNSEGTRVKTGNNYITLTYYLTSRTTDGMELSRGEHYNTDSFAGLPSAGKVDADMDRSIAELKALKDAPVVEPYSGPAILKARAAGVYFHEIIGHRLEGHRQKLEDSGQTFAKKVGQKVTSDIITLYDDPNLTEFRGVPLRGHYRYDDEGVKARRVSLVENGVLKGFLMNRSPIRGFAASNGHGRRSSGLPTVARMGNLVMKASVTSTYPELRGQLIAECRKQNKPFGLVFEDISGGFTNTNRGGAQAFKVLPLLVYKVYTDGRPDEMVRGVDIVGTPITSFSKISAAADDDAVFNGTCGAESGWVPVSSVSPSVLISELEVEKSEKSQEKPPVLEPPLHDK
;
A
#
# COMPACT_ATOMS: atom_id res chain seq x y z
N MET A 1 -61.59 28.74 13.14
CA MET A 1 -60.42 29.51 12.67
C MET A 1 -59.16 28.87 13.20
N PHE A 2 -58.63 27.84 12.52
CA PHE A 2 -57.40 27.19 12.86
C PHE A 2 -56.30 27.73 11.91
N LYS A 3 -55.32 28.41 12.46
CA LYS A 3 -54.11 28.84 11.71
C LYS A 3 -53.15 27.68 11.62
N LEU A 4 -52.92 27.13 10.43
CA LEU A 4 -51.89 26.20 10.08
C LEU A 4 -50.57 26.99 9.95
N LEU A 5 -49.62 26.80 10.88
CA LEU A 5 -48.25 27.25 10.74
C LEU A 5 -47.50 26.21 9.91
N LEU A 6 -47.22 26.53 8.63
CA LEU A 6 -46.27 25.79 7.80
C LEU A 6 -44.86 26.16 8.25
N SER A 7 -44.15 25.26 8.94
CA SER A 7 -42.70 25.38 9.13
C SER A 7 -42.01 24.95 7.85
N LEU A 8 -41.43 25.90 7.13
CA LEU A 8 -40.58 25.67 5.96
C LEU A 8 -39.19 25.25 6.47
N SER A 9 -38.94 23.96 6.57
CA SER A 9 -37.57 23.43 6.78
C SER A 9 -36.83 23.55 5.45
N VAL A 10 -35.97 24.54 5.34
CA VAL A 10 -35.02 24.64 4.22
C VAL A 10 -33.95 23.56 4.40
N LEU A 11 -34.10 22.46 3.69
CA LEU A 11 -33.06 21.47 3.50
C LEU A 11 -31.95 22.09 2.63
N LEU A 12 -30.90 22.63 3.25
CA LEU A 12 -29.72 23.06 2.53
C LEU A 12 -29.10 21.82 1.84
N SER A 13 -28.77 21.93 0.56
CA SER A 13 -28.14 20.87 -0.18
C SER A 13 -26.73 20.60 0.39
N PRO A 14 -26.21 19.35 0.36
CA PRO A 14 -24.87 19.03 0.87
C PRO A 14 -23.76 19.92 0.31
N ALA A 15 -23.86 20.37 -0.94
CA ALA A 15 -22.92 21.26 -1.58
C ALA A 15 -22.85 22.67 -0.95
N VAL A 16 -23.98 23.19 -0.44
CA VAL A 16 -24.03 24.51 0.23
C VAL A 16 -23.44 24.44 1.64
N LEU A 17 -23.65 23.33 2.33
CA LEU A 17 -23.02 23.08 3.65
C LEU A 17 -21.51 22.96 3.51
N SER A 18 -21.01 22.21 2.53
CA SER A 18 -19.58 22.03 2.23
C SER A 18 -18.88 23.37 1.91
N ALA A 19 -19.45 24.21 1.07
CA ALA A 19 -18.87 25.52 0.74
C ALA A 19 -18.80 26.48 1.95
N SER A 20 -19.76 26.38 2.89
CA SER A 20 -19.78 27.19 4.10
C SER A 20 -18.76 26.73 5.15
N GLU A 21 -18.43 25.46 5.18
CA GLU A 21 -17.39 24.87 6.06
C GLU A 21 -16.00 25.19 5.53
N GLU A 22 -15.76 25.01 4.23
CA GLU A 22 -14.51 25.36 3.56
C GLU A 22 -14.13 26.82 3.82
N ALA A 23 -15.06 27.75 3.70
CA ALA A 23 -14.81 29.18 3.90
C ALA A 23 -14.36 29.53 5.33
N LYS A 24 -14.61 28.68 6.32
CA LYS A 24 -14.23 28.86 7.72
C LYS A 24 -13.00 28.07 8.13
N ASP A 25 -12.48 27.20 7.26
CA ASP A 25 -11.33 26.34 7.57
C ASP A 25 -10.01 27.14 7.51
N PRO A 26 -9.34 27.35 8.65
CA PRO A 26 -8.13 28.18 8.70
C PRO A 26 -6.97 27.55 7.93
N TYR A 27 -6.89 26.22 7.84
CA TYR A 27 -5.85 25.51 7.09
C TYR A 27 -6.03 25.73 5.58
N MET A 28 -7.25 25.52 5.05
CA MET A 28 -7.55 25.77 3.65
C MET A 28 -7.31 27.23 3.28
N ASN A 29 -7.77 28.16 4.12
CA ASN A 29 -7.60 29.60 3.89
C ASN A 29 -6.12 30.00 3.85
N ALA A 30 -5.29 29.50 4.78
CA ALA A 30 -3.85 29.79 4.81
C ALA A 30 -3.16 29.28 3.55
N LEU A 31 -3.47 28.03 3.13
CA LEU A 31 -2.90 27.42 1.93
C LEU A 31 -3.25 28.20 0.67
N VAL A 32 -4.53 28.53 0.46
CA VAL A 32 -5.00 29.27 -0.72
C VAL A 32 -4.36 30.66 -0.79
N LYS A 33 -4.37 31.43 0.32
CA LYS A 33 -3.78 32.77 0.33
C LYS A 33 -2.29 32.79 0.03
N GLU A 34 -1.53 31.82 0.58
CA GLU A 34 -0.09 31.74 0.31
C GLU A 34 0.21 31.16 -1.08
N LEU A 35 -0.63 30.26 -1.60
CA LEU A 35 -0.54 29.78 -2.97
C LEU A 35 -0.66 30.94 -3.96
N ASP A 36 -1.76 31.71 -3.86
CA ASP A 36 -2.03 32.84 -4.75
C ASP A 36 -0.90 33.87 -4.70
N ARG A 37 -0.45 34.25 -3.48
CA ARG A 37 0.62 35.22 -3.28
C ARG A 37 1.95 34.73 -3.85
N SER A 38 2.34 33.51 -3.55
CA SER A 38 3.63 32.94 -3.94
C SER A 38 3.67 32.66 -5.45
N PHE A 39 2.60 32.12 -6.02
CA PHE A 39 2.52 31.87 -7.45
C PHE A 39 2.58 33.18 -8.26
N ALA A 40 1.85 34.23 -7.85
CA ALA A 40 1.92 35.55 -8.49
C ALA A 40 3.32 36.16 -8.43
N GLY A 41 4.04 35.96 -7.32
CA GLY A 41 5.39 36.49 -7.13
C GLY A 41 6.47 35.78 -7.97
N PHE A 42 6.38 34.45 -8.10
CA PHE A 42 7.44 33.66 -8.71
C PHE A 42 7.20 33.30 -10.19
N ARG A 43 5.96 33.38 -10.68
CA ARG A 43 5.61 33.00 -12.08
C ARG A 43 6.32 33.80 -13.16
N ASN A 44 6.79 35.03 -12.83
CA ASN A 44 7.46 35.94 -13.75
C ASN A 44 8.97 36.06 -13.46
N ALA A 45 9.58 35.12 -12.73
CA ALA A 45 11.01 35.14 -12.46
C ALA A 45 11.81 35.04 -13.77
N GLU A 46 12.74 36.00 -14.02
CA GLU A 46 13.40 36.20 -15.32
C GLU A 46 14.15 34.98 -15.85
N LYS A 47 14.77 34.17 -14.98
CA LYS A 47 15.65 33.06 -15.41
C LYS A 47 14.98 31.68 -15.43
N THR A 48 14.05 31.45 -14.52
CA THR A 48 13.38 30.16 -14.34
C THR A 48 11.98 30.42 -13.75
N PRO A 49 10.99 30.71 -14.63
CA PRO A 49 9.64 31.02 -14.18
C PRO A 49 8.99 29.81 -13.52
N LEU A 50 8.26 30.07 -12.44
CA LEU A 50 7.40 29.07 -11.81
C LEU A 50 6.19 28.81 -12.72
N TYR A 51 5.95 27.56 -13.10
CA TYR A 51 4.78 27.19 -13.89
C TYR A 51 3.74 26.40 -13.06
N TYR A 52 4.19 25.73 -12.00
CA TYR A 52 3.30 24.96 -11.10
C TYR A 52 3.76 25.10 -9.64
N LEU A 53 2.77 25.25 -8.76
CA LEU A 53 2.93 25.23 -7.31
C LEU A 53 1.77 24.44 -6.71
N GLY A 54 2.07 23.46 -5.90
CA GLY A 54 1.11 22.69 -5.10
C GLY A 54 1.53 22.68 -3.63
N TYR A 55 0.55 22.81 -2.76
CA TYR A 55 0.70 22.59 -1.32
C TYR A 55 -0.18 21.40 -0.92
N GLU A 56 0.39 20.52 -0.12
CA GLU A 56 -0.36 19.50 0.60
C GLU A 56 -0.08 19.64 2.09
N LEU A 57 -1.13 19.80 2.88
CA LEU A 57 -1.06 19.80 4.33
C LEU A 57 -1.75 18.57 4.88
N THR A 58 -1.01 17.73 5.58
CA THR A 58 -1.52 16.57 6.31
C THR A 58 -1.69 16.93 7.78
N VAL A 59 -2.90 16.82 8.29
CA VAL A 59 -3.25 16.98 9.71
C VAL A 59 -3.59 15.61 10.25
N SER A 60 -2.77 15.08 11.16
CA SER A 60 -2.93 13.72 11.67
C SER A 60 -2.93 13.63 13.18
N LYS A 61 -3.69 12.67 13.67
CA LYS A 61 -3.70 12.22 15.06
C LYS A 61 -3.55 10.70 15.06
N TYR A 62 -2.51 10.21 15.70
CA TYR A 62 -2.21 8.79 15.84
C TYR A 62 -2.20 8.39 17.31
N HIS A 63 -2.79 7.25 17.63
CA HIS A 63 -2.73 6.66 18.96
C HIS A 63 -2.36 5.17 18.86
N TYR A 64 -1.52 4.74 19.76
CA TYR A 64 -1.01 3.38 19.84
C TYR A 64 -1.14 2.83 21.25
N LEU A 65 -1.81 1.68 21.37
CA LEU A 65 -1.95 0.92 22.60
C LEU A 65 -1.43 -0.49 22.38
N SER A 66 -0.56 -1.00 23.25
CA SER A 66 -0.12 -2.40 23.21
C SER A 66 -0.11 -3.05 24.60
N ALA A 67 -0.30 -4.37 24.60
CA ALA A 67 -0.18 -5.18 25.79
C ALA A 67 0.56 -6.48 25.46
N LYS A 68 1.40 -6.93 26.41
CA LYS A 68 2.16 -8.18 26.36
C LYS A 68 1.94 -8.97 27.64
N PHE A 69 1.72 -10.27 27.53
CA PHE A 69 1.61 -11.20 28.66
C PHE A 69 0.71 -10.72 29.82
N GLY A 70 -0.37 -10.02 29.51
CA GLY A 70 -1.35 -9.51 30.48
C GLY A 70 -1.06 -8.13 31.05
N ALA A 71 0.03 -7.49 30.68
CA ALA A 71 0.38 -6.13 31.09
C ALA A 71 0.32 -5.14 29.94
N LEU A 72 -0.02 -3.88 30.23
CA LEU A 72 0.11 -2.79 29.26
C LEU A 72 1.60 -2.54 28.97
N ASP A 73 1.96 -2.57 27.70
CA ASP A 73 3.34 -2.40 27.23
C ASP A 73 3.59 -0.96 26.73
N ALA A 74 2.63 -0.38 26.01
CA ALA A 74 2.69 1.01 25.57
C ALA A 74 1.31 1.65 25.45
N ASP A 75 1.29 2.98 25.64
CA ASP A 75 0.13 3.86 25.45
C ASP A 75 0.64 5.24 25.06
N SER A 76 0.49 5.62 23.79
CA SER A 76 1.05 6.87 23.26
C SER A 76 0.13 7.54 22.25
N GLU A 77 0.03 8.87 22.33
CA GLU A 77 -0.65 9.71 21.36
C GLU A 77 0.36 10.64 20.67
N GLN A 78 0.22 10.78 19.37
CA GLN A 78 1.00 11.69 18.56
C GLN A 78 0.06 12.54 17.71
N ARG A 79 0.41 13.82 17.52
CA ARG A 79 -0.27 14.75 16.63
C ARG A 79 0.77 15.40 15.75
N GLY A 80 0.43 15.61 14.49
CA GLY A 80 1.33 16.25 13.54
C GLY A 80 0.59 16.98 12.44
N ASN A 81 1.08 18.18 12.12
CA ASN A 81 0.71 18.93 10.94
C ASN A 81 1.96 19.06 10.08
N LYS A 82 1.90 18.53 8.86
CA LYS A 82 3.04 18.40 7.96
C LYS A 82 2.69 19.00 6.60
N LEU A 83 3.55 19.89 6.10
CA LEU A 83 3.41 20.52 4.81
C LEU A 83 4.36 19.90 3.80
N ASP A 84 3.86 19.57 2.64
CA ASP A 84 4.64 19.23 1.46
C ASP A 84 4.42 20.28 0.37
N ILE A 85 5.48 20.61 -0.37
CA ILE A 85 5.46 21.63 -1.43
C ILE A 85 5.96 20.99 -2.72
N ASP A 86 5.09 20.86 -3.72
CA ASP A 86 5.49 20.53 -5.10
C ASP A 86 5.67 21.82 -5.90
N MET A 87 6.91 22.12 -6.25
CA MET A 87 7.30 23.32 -6.96
C MET A 87 8.03 22.99 -8.25
N ARG A 88 7.49 23.50 -9.37
CA ARG A 88 8.04 23.20 -10.68
C ARG A 88 8.32 24.46 -11.49
N VAL A 89 9.56 24.57 -11.97
CA VAL A 89 10.05 25.72 -12.72
C VAL A 89 10.42 25.36 -14.15
N ASN A 90 10.37 26.31 -15.02
CA ASN A 90 10.58 26.25 -16.47
C ASN A 90 9.32 25.82 -17.23
N THR A 91 9.16 24.57 -17.67
CA THR A 91 8.00 24.11 -18.45
C THR A 91 7.63 22.67 -18.09
N MET A 92 6.40 22.25 -18.40
CA MET A 92 5.99 20.85 -18.23
C MET A 92 6.84 19.86 -19.06
N GLY A 93 7.39 20.30 -20.18
CA GLY A 93 8.21 19.47 -21.06
C GLY A 93 9.58 19.14 -20.49
N LEU A 94 10.15 20.07 -19.72
CA LEU A 94 11.43 19.90 -19.05
C LEU A 94 11.47 20.81 -17.84
N ASP A 95 11.51 20.23 -16.65
CA ASP A 95 11.49 20.97 -15.38
C ASP A 95 12.62 20.53 -14.42
N ASN A 96 12.56 21.09 -13.22
CA ASN A 96 13.53 20.82 -12.15
C ASN A 96 13.45 19.41 -11.54
N THR A 97 12.43 18.61 -11.89
CA THR A 97 12.28 17.23 -11.42
C THR A 97 12.80 16.20 -12.41
N HIS A 98 13.24 16.66 -13.60
CA HIS A 98 13.81 15.81 -14.63
C HIS A 98 14.96 14.95 -14.09
N GLN A 99 14.98 13.66 -14.41
CA GLN A 99 15.99 12.74 -13.90
C GLN A 99 17.38 13.13 -14.38
N VAL A 100 18.30 13.34 -13.45
CA VAL A 100 19.72 13.57 -13.70
C VAL A 100 20.44 12.23 -13.72
N LYS A 101 21.12 11.90 -14.81
CA LYS A 101 21.82 10.63 -14.99
C LYS A 101 22.86 10.41 -13.89
N GLY A 102 22.84 9.22 -13.30
CA GLY A 102 23.72 8.86 -12.18
C GLY A 102 23.21 9.21 -10.79
N ASN A 103 22.10 9.94 -10.67
CA ASN A 103 21.42 10.16 -9.41
C ASN A 103 20.22 9.22 -9.28
N MET A 104 19.99 8.68 -8.09
CA MET A 104 18.76 7.95 -7.82
C MET A 104 17.56 8.89 -7.99
N ALA A 105 16.45 8.40 -8.56
CA ALA A 105 15.26 9.21 -8.88
C ALA A 105 14.74 10.03 -7.67
N TRP A 106 14.82 9.49 -6.45
CA TRP A 106 14.43 10.18 -5.22
C TRP A 106 15.41 11.28 -4.78
N ALA A 107 16.68 11.23 -5.19
CA ALA A 107 17.68 12.24 -4.83
C ALA A 107 17.52 13.54 -5.64
N SER A 108 16.81 13.52 -6.76
CA SER A 108 16.50 14.71 -7.57
C SER A 108 15.18 15.38 -7.20
N SER A 109 14.43 14.81 -6.25
CA SER A 109 13.16 15.37 -5.78
C SER A 109 13.37 16.78 -5.21
N THR A 110 12.63 17.72 -5.77
CA THR A 110 12.65 19.13 -5.37
C THR A 110 11.52 19.48 -4.40
N GLN A 111 10.73 18.49 -4.03
CA GLN A 111 9.65 18.68 -3.09
C GLN A 111 10.21 18.99 -1.72
N SER A 112 9.76 20.06 -1.11
CA SER A 112 10.04 20.37 0.29
C SER A 112 9.13 19.51 1.14
N GLN A 113 9.71 18.79 2.07
CA GLN A 113 9.20 17.51 2.53
C GLN A 113 9.00 17.50 4.04
N ASP A 114 7.84 17.01 4.47
CA ASP A 114 7.54 16.70 5.87
C ASP A 114 7.80 17.90 6.79
N LEU A 115 7.46 19.09 6.31
CA LEU A 115 7.78 20.36 6.98
C LEU A 115 6.79 20.60 8.12
N PRO A 116 7.21 20.66 9.39
CA PRO A 116 6.30 20.88 10.51
C PRO A 116 5.71 22.28 10.48
N VAL A 117 4.39 22.36 10.65
CA VAL A 117 3.66 23.62 10.82
C VAL A 117 2.88 23.61 12.13
N ALA A 118 2.29 24.77 12.51
CA ALA A 118 1.56 24.92 13.76
C ALA A 118 0.47 23.84 13.90
N LEU A 119 0.39 23.25 15.09
CA LEU A 119 -0.65 22.25 15.42
C LEU A 119 -2.05 22.89 15.52
N GLU A 120 -2.09 24.16 15.90
CA GLU A 120 -3.33 24.95 15.96
C GLU A 120 -3.58 25.59 14.60
N GLY A 121 -4.86 25.72 14.24
CA GLY A 121 -5.27 26.35 12.99
C GLY A 121 -5.17 27.89 13.03
N ASP A 122 -4.05 28.45 13.52
CA ASP A 122 -3.80 29.89 13.42
C ASP A 122 -3.34 30.26 12.01
N GLU A 123 -4.16 31.00 11.29
CA GLU A 123 -3.90 31.37 9.89
C GLU A 123 -2.58 32.12 9.71
N ASN A 124 -2.23 33.03 10.62
CA ASN A 124 -1.00 33.83 10.48
C ASN A 124 0.25 33.00 10.74
N ALA A 125 0.22 32.14 11.75
CA ALA A 125 1.32 31.22 12.03
C ALA A 125 1.54 30.23 10.88
N LEU A 126 0.47 29.70 10.32
CA LEU A 126 0.52 28.80 9.15
C LEU A 126 1.10 29.54 7.94
N ARG A 127 0.58 30.71 7.60
CA ARG A 127 1.04 31.51 6.46
C ARG A 127 2.51 31.88 6.55
N ALA A 128 2.98 32.28 7.75
CA ALA A 128 4.38 32.60 7.95
C ALA A 128 5.31 31.41 7.67
N ARG A 129 4.92 30.20 8.10
CA ARG A 129 5.70 28.98 7.84
C ARG A 129 5.62 28.55 6.38
N ILE A 130 4.44 28.57 5.76
CA ILE A 130 4.27 28.26 4.33
C ILE A 130 5.16 29.19 3.49
N TRP A 131 5.14 30.49 3.78
CA TRP A 131 6.00 31.47 3.09
C TRP A 131 7.48 31.14 3.21
N GLU A 132 7.99 30.89 4.43
CA GLU A 132 9.40 30.55 4.65
C GLU A 132 9.82 29.30 3.84
N TYR A 133 9.00 28.27 3.88
CA TYR A 133 9.30 27.01 3.20
C TYR A 133 9.16 27.14 1.68
N THR A 134 8.22 27.94 1.21
CA THR A 134 8.02 28.20 -0.24
C THR A 134 9.22 28.94 -0.84
N ASP A 135 9.78 29.93 -0.15
CA ASP A 135 11.01 30.64 -0.59
C ASP A 135 12.19 29.67 -0.73
N LYS A 136 12.39 28.80 0.28
CA LYS A 136 13.43 27.76 0.24
C LYS A 136 13.23 26.78 -0.89
N ALA A 137 11.99 26.32 -1.10
CA ALA A 137 11.63 25.40 -2.18
C ALA A 137 11.89 26.02 -3.56
N PHE A 138 11.57 27.30 -3.76
CA PHE A 138 11.83 27.98 -5.03
C PHE A 138 13.32 28.09 -5.34
N LYS A 139 14.14 28.49 -4.38
CA LYS A 139 15.61 28.52 -4.54
C LYS A 139 16.16 27.15 -4.89
N LYS A 140 15.68 26.09 -4.21
CA LYS A 140 16.07 24.72 -4.47
C LYS A 140 15.66 24.23 -5.87
N ALA A 141 14.45 24.56 -6.32
CA ALA A 141 13.96 24.24 -7.65
C ALA A 141 14.85 24.88 -8.76
N GLN A 142 15.25 26.14 -8.58
CA GLN A 142 16.18 26.83 -9.50
C GLN A 142 17.57 26.17 -9.55
N GLU A 143 18.13 25.77 -8.40
CA GLU A 143 19.39 25.05 -8.33
C GLU A 143 19.30 23.70 -9.07
N ASN A 144 18.24 22.94 -8.80
CA ASN A 144 18.05 21.63 -9.43
C ASN A 144 17.83 21.76 -10.94
N PHE A 145 17.06 22.74 -11.39
CA PHE A 145 16.88 22.97 -12.82
C PHE A 145 18.22 23.35 -13.52
N THR A 146 19.12 24.04 -12.80
CA THR A 146 20.48 24.28 -13.32
C THR A 146 21.25 22.98 -13.53
N LYS A 147 21.16 22.04 -12.57
CA LYS A 147 21.77 20.69 -12.72
C LYS A 147 21.14 19.91 -13.87
N VAL A 148 19.81 19.96 -14.02
CA VAL A 148 19.09 19.33 -15.15
C VAL A 148 19.61 19.86 -16.48
N LYS A 149 19.72 21.19 -16.65
CA LYS A 149 20.26 21.80 -17.88
C LYS A 149 21.68 21.34 -18.18
N MET A 150 22.54 21.30 -17.17
CA MET A 150 23.94 20.85 -17.32
C MET A 150 23.99 19.38 -17.73
N ASN A 151 23.19 18.51 -17.10
CA ASN A 151 23.12 17.10 -17.43
C ASN A 151 22.61 16.88 -18.86
N LYS A 152 21.52 17.57 -19.25
CA LYS A 152 20.93 17.48 -20.59
C LYS A 152 21.90 17.90 -21.72
N ALA A 153 22.81 18.84 -21.44
CA ALA A 153 23.82 19.29 -22.41
C ALA A 153 24.89 18.23 -22.71
N VAL A 154 25.10 17.24 -21.82
CA VAL A 154 26.18 16.24 -21.95
C VAL A 154 25.66 14.81 -22.10
N THR A 155 24.36 14.56 -21.98
CA THR A 155 23.76 13.24 -22.13
C THR A 155 23.21 12.99 -23.52
N ALA A 156 23.23 11.73 -23.96
CA ALA A 156 22.57 11.30 -25.21
C ALA A 156 21.04 11.49 -25.12
N ALA A 157 20.36 11.43 -26.26
CA ALA A 157 18.90 11.45 -26.29
C ALA A 157 18.30 10.31 -25.43
N GLU A 158 17.23 10.62 -24.73
CA GLU A 158 16.52 9.67 -23.90
C GLU A 158 15.68 8.71 -24.74
N ASP A 159 15.53 7.48 -24.24
CA ASP A 159 14.68 6.48 -24.87
C ASP A 159 13.19 6.90 -24.84
N ASP A 160 12.75 7.58 -23.80
CA ASP A 160 11.39 8.12 -23.66
C ASP A 160 11.41 9.65 -23.52
N PRO A 161 11.07 10.41 -24.59
CA PRO A 161 11.08 11.87 -24.60
C PRO A 161 9.78 12.50 -24.05
N SER A 162 8.94 11.73 -23.34
CA SER A 162 7.71 12.25 -22.75
C SER A 162 8.00 13.39 -21.77
N PRO A 163 7.09 14.38 -21.64
CA PRO A 163 7.22 15.50 -20.70
C PRO A 163 7.47 15.05 -19.26
N ASP A 164 8.02 15.93 -18.44
CA ASP A 164 8.22 15.65 -17.02
C ASP A 164 6.92 15.72 -16.21
N PHE A 165 5.96 16.53 -16.69
CA PHE A 165 4.70 16.74 -16.02
C PHE A 165 3.53 16.88 -17.01
N SER A 166 2.31 16.56 -16.57
CA SER A 166 1.10 16.71 -17.37
C SER A 166 0.11 17.65 -16.69
N PRO A 167 -0.68 18.43 -17.45
CA PRO A 167 -1.76 19.23 -16.87
C PRO A 167 -2.85 18.33 -16.27
N ALA A 168 -3.55 18.84 -15.25
CA ALA A 168 -4.76 18.23 -14.72
C ALA A 168 -5.87 19.26 -14.63
N GLY A 169 -7.13 18.80 -14.75
CA GLY A 169 -8.28 19.65 -14.51
C GLY A 169 -8.36 20.08 -13.05
N ALA A 170 -8.87 21.29 -12.81
CA ALA A 170 -9.16 21.76 -11.45
C ALA A 170 -10.24 20.88 -10.81
N GLU A 171 -9.98 20.43 -9.60
CA GLU A 171 -10.94 19.67 -8.79
C GLU A 171 -11.32 20.48 -7.54
N ASN A 172 -12.57 20.39 -7.15
CA ASN A 172 -13.06 21.02 -5.92
C ASN A 172 -13.84 19.99 -5.10
N PHE A 173 -13.30 19.63 -3.94
CA PHE A 173 -13.89 18.65 -3.05
C PHE A 173 -13.55 18.95 -1.60
N TYR A 174 -14.52 18.92 -0.71
CA TYR A 174 -14.33 19.21 0.70
C TYR A 174 -15.08 18.22 1.56
N GLU A 175 -14.33 17.39 2.31
CA GLU A 175 -14.85 16.43 3.27
C GLU A 175 -13.96 16.45 4.52
N THR A 176 -14.54 16.57 5.69
CA THR A 176 -13.83 16.38 6.96
C THR A 176 -14.16 15.00 7.50
N VAL A 177 -13.14 14.20 7.76
CA VAL A 177 -13.31 12.90 8.40
C VAL A 177 -12.95 13.03 9.88
N GLU A 178 -13.94 12.77 10.72
CA GLU A 178 -13.76 12.73 12.18
C GLU A 178 -13.65 11.29 12.66
N LEU A 179 -12.85 11.07 13.68
CA LEU A 179 -12.79 9.80 14.37
C LEU A 179 -13.53 9.92 15.70
N GLN A 180 -14.55 9.08 15.87
CA GLN A 180 -15.17 8.91 17.18
C GLN A 180 -14.15 8.29 18.15
N ALA A 181 -13.79 9.04 19.19
CA ALA A 181 -12.82 8.59 20.18
C ALA A 181 -13.28 7.29 20.86
N PRO A 182 -12.42 6.26 20.94
CA PRO A 182 -12.76 5.03 21.63
C PRO A 182 -12.73 5.19 23.15
N ASP A 183 -13.40 4.29 23.86
CA ASP A 183 -13.19 4.11 25.30
C ASP A 183 -11.82 3.45 25.53
N LEU A 184 -10.80 4.29 25.75
CA LEU A 184 -9.42 3.83 25.95
C LEU A 184 -9.27 2.95 27.21
N ALA A 185 -10.08 3.16 28.25
CA ALA A 185 -10.02 2.35 29.47
C ALA A 185 -10.48 0.92 29.16
N ALA A 186 -11.60 0.77 28.45
CA ALA A 186 -12.10 -0.53 28.01
C ALA A 186 -11.11 -1.23 27.07
N TRP A 187 -10.46 -0.48 26.15
CA TRP A 187 -9.45 -1.04 25.25
C TRP A 187 -8.18 -1.51 25.98
N ARG A 188 -7.68 -0.79 26.97
CA ARG A 188 -6.55 -1.23 27.81
C ARG A 188 -6.85 -2.59 28.46
N GLU A 189 -8.01 -2.73 29.09
CA GLU A 189 -8.39 -3.99 29.73
C GLU A 189 -8.61 -5.13 28.71
N ARG A 190 -9.19 -4.82 27.56
CA ARG A 190 -9.35 -5.78 26.46
C ARG A 190 -8.01 -6.33 25.96
N LEU A 191 -7.03 -5.44 25.70
CA LEU A 191 -5.69 -5.85 25.22
C LEU A 191 -4.94 -6.67 26.27
N LYS A 192 -4.99 -6.29 27.55
CA LYS A 192 -4.41 -7.07 28.66
C LYS A 192 -5.01 -8.48 28.70
N LYS A 193 -6.34 -8.59 28.61
CA LYS A 193 -7.04 -9.90 28.64
C LYS A 193 -6.61 -10.78 27.47
N HIS A 194 -6.56 -10.25 26.24
CA HIS A 194 -6.11 -11.00 25.08
C HIS A 194 -4.64 -11.43 25.22
N SER A 195 -3.74 -10.50 25.61
CA SER A 195 -2.31 -10.80 25.71
C SER A 195 -1.96 -11.78 26.84
N ALA A 196 -2.75 -11.83 27.93
CA ALA A 196 -2.57 -12.78 29.02
C ALA A 196 -2.69 -14.24 28.57
N ARG A 197 -3.44 -14.53 27.50
CA ARG A 197 -3.62 -15.90 26.97
C ARG A 197 -2.30 -16.54 26.54
N MET A 198 -1.35 -15.74 26.03
CA MET A 198 -0.05 -16.21 25.53
C MET A 198 0.87 -16.70 26.65
N ALA A 199 0.68 -16.19 27.87
CA ALA A 199 1.49 -16.58 29.03
C ALA A 199 1.36 -18.07 29.41
N GLY A 200 0.31 -18.77 28.94
CA GLY A 200 0.11 -20.20 29.17
C GLY A 200 0.94 -21.15 28.30
N TYR A 201 1.75 -20.64 27.37
CA TYR A 201 2.44 -21.47 26.36
C TYR A 201 3.95 -21.22 26.35
N SER A 202 4.73 -22.17 26.89
CA SER A 202 6.20 -22.06 27.01
C SER A 202 6.94 -21.97 25.67
N PHE A 203 6.32 -22.40 24.58
CA PHE A 203 6.92 -22.30 23.24
C PHE A 203 6.72 -20.93 22.57
N ILE A 204 5.92 -20.02 23.14
CA ILE A 204 5.76 -18.65 22.66
C ILE A 204 6.79 -17.77 23.37
N TYR A 205 7.77 -17.27 22.63
CA TYR A 205 8.88 -16.50 23.19
C TYR A 205 8.63 -15.00 23.20
N ASP A 206 7.88 -14.50 22.21
CA ASP A 206 7.35 -13.13 22.22
C ASP A 206 5.93 -13.12 21.65
N SER A 207 5.13 -12.20 22.14
CA SER A 207 3.78 -11.99 21.67
C SER A 207 3.29 -10.61 22.08
N GLY A 208 2.35 -10.09 21.32
CA GLY A 208 1.72 -8.82 21.67
C GLY A 208 0.35 -8.69 21.03
N VAL A 209 -0.46 -7.84 21.65
CA VAL A 209 -1.75 -7.40 21.11
C VAL A 209 -1.75 -5.88 21.07
N THR A 210 -2.06 -5.32 19.93
CA THR A 210 -1.96 -3.89 19.68
C THR A 210 -3.25 -3.38 19.05
N VAL A 211 -3.75 -2.24 19.48
CA VAL A 211 -4.69 -1.44 18.72
C VAL A 211 -4.04 -0.09 18.41
N SER A 212 -4.02 0.26 17.15
CA SER A 212 -3.60 1.59 16.71
C SER A 212 -4.72 2.23 15.91
N TYR A 213 -4.82 3.54 15.99
CA TYR A 213 -5.70 4.30 15.14
C TYR A 213 -5.05 5.60 14.70
N GLU A 214 -5.31 5.97 13.46
CA GLU A 214 -4.90 7.22 12.85
C GLU A 214 -6.11 7.88 12.21
N ASN A 215 -6.32 9.14 12.55
CA ASN A 215 -7.21 10.03 11.83
C ASN A 215 -6.36 10.99 11.05
N GLU A 216 -6.52 11.01 9.75
CA GLU A 216 -5.80 11.88 8.83
C GLU A 216 -6.78 12.73 8.03
N ASN A 217 -6.54 14.05 7.97
CA ASN A 217 -7.19 14.96 7.03
C ASN A 217 -6.11 15.62 6.17
N ARG A 218 -6.29 15.59 4.85
CA ARG A 218 -5.35 16.09 3.86
C ARG A 218 -5.98 17.23 3.08
N TYR A 219 -5.26 18.32 2.99
CA TYR A 219 -5.62 19.53 2.26
C TYR A 219 -4.66 19.67 1.09
N LEU A 220 -5.17 19.67 -0.13
CA LEU A 220 -4.38 19.87 -1.32
C LEU A 220 -4.90 21.07 -2.10
N VAL A 221 -4.00 22.03 -2.39
CA VAL A 221 -4.28 23.17 -3.25
C VAL A 221 -3.17 23.33 -4.28
N ASN A 222 -3.50 23.71 -5.52
CA ASN A 222 -2.48 23.95 -6.54
C ASN A 222 -2.81 25.13 -7.46
N SER A 223 -1.80 25.59 -8.20
CA SER A 223 -1.89 26.72 -9.10
C SER A 223 -2.76 26.51 -10.34
N GLU A 224 -3.25 25.29 -10.58
CA GLU A 224 -4.22 24.96 -11.63
C GLU A 224 -5.67 25.12 -11.13
N GLY A 225 -5.87 25.48 -9.87
CA GLY A 225 -7.18 25.78 -9.27
C GLY A 225 -7.80 24.64 -8.46
N THR A 226 -7.09 23.53 -8.27
CA THR A 226 -7.54 22.42 -7.42
C THR A 226 -7.57 22.85 -5.95
N ARG A 227 -8.66 22.50 -5.26
CA ARG A 227 -8.89 22.66 -3.83
C ARG A 227 -9.57 21.41 -3.31
N VAL A 228 -8.82 20.52 -2.69
CA VAL A 228 -9.33 19.22 -2.22
C VAL A 228 -9.01 19.06 -0.74
N LYS A 229 -10.02 18.72 0.04
CA LYS A 229 -9.88 18.19 1.39
C LYS A 229 -10.49 16.81 1.43
N THR A 230 -9.69 15.83 1.83
CA THR A 230 -10.13 14.45 2.07
C THR A 230 -9.62 13.99 3.43
N GLY A 231 -10.14 12.90 3.93
CA GLY A 231 -9.63 12.29 5.15
C GLY A 231 -9.87 10.80 5.18
N ASN A 232 -9.15 10.14 6.07
CA ASN A 232 -9.28 8.72 6.33
C ASN A 232 -9.10 8.42 7.82
N ASN A 233 -9.78 7.37 8.27
CA ASN A 233 -9.48 6.72 9.54
C ASN A 233 -8.84 5.38 9.24
N TYR A 234 -7.71 5.11 9.88
CA TYR A 234 -7.03 3.81 9.82
C TYR A 234 -7.01 3.21 11.22
N ILE A 235 -7.81 2.19 11.44
CA ILE A 235 -7.86 1.48 12.71
C ILE A 235 -7.37 0.06 12.47
N THR A 236 -6.38 -0.36 13.23
CA THR A 236 -5.80 -1.70 13.12
C THR A 236 -5.74 -2.35 14.49
N LEU A 237 -6.37 -3.52 14.63
CA LEU A 237 -6.14 -4.43 15.74
C LEU A 237 -5.24 -5.55 15.25
N THR A 238 -4.11 -5.75 15.91
CA THR A 238 -3.12 -6.76 15.55
C THR A 238 -2.81 -7.63 16.77
N TYR A 239 -2.62 -8.91 16.55
CA TYR A 239 -1.88 -9.74 17.49
C TYR A 239 -0.80 -10.53 16.73
N TYR A 240 0.30 -10.83 17.41
CA TYR A 240 1.35 -11.68 16.90
C TYR A 240 1.87 -12.63 17.98
N LEU A 241 2.36 -13.76 17.52
CA LEU A 241 2.97 -14.83 18.30
C LEU A 241 4.26 -15.23 17.61
N THR A 242 5.36 -15.32 18.33
CA THR A 242 6.64 -15.80 17.79
C THR A 242 7.18 -16.98 18.57
N SER A 243 7.85 -17.86 17.86
CA SER A 243 8.56 -19.01 18.40
C SER A 243 9.85 -19.21 17.60
N ARG A 244 10.71 -20.11 18.07
CA ARG A 244 11.91 -20.48 17.34
C ARG A 244 12.12 -21.99 17.42
N THR A 245 12.51 -22.59 16.32
CA THR A 245 12.82 -24.00 16.23
C THR A 245 14.25 -24.29 16.71
N THR A 246 14.56 -25.55 17.02
CA THR A 246 15.89 -25.97 17.44
C THR A 246 16.97 -25.75 16.38
N ASP A 247 16.58 -25.69 15.10
CA ASP A 247 17.46 -25.40 13.97
C ASP A 247 17.61 -23.89 13.66
N GLY A 248 17.09 -23.00 14.55
CA GLY A 248 17.27 -21.56 14.48
C GLY A 248 16.25 -20.81 13.61
N MET A 249 15.21 -21.49 13.08
CA MET A 249 14.17 -20.81 12.30
C MET A 249 13.22 -20.07 13.22
N GLU A 250 13.03 -18.79 12.98
CA GLU A 250 11.99 -18.00 13.61
C GLU A 250 10.65 -18.28 12.94
N LEU A 251 9.62 -18.48 13.75
CA LEU A 251 8.25 -18.76 13.31
C LEU A 251 7.34 -17.69 13.89
N SER A 252 6.40 -17.24 13.08
CA SER A 252 5.40 -16.27 13.52
C SER A 252 4.00 -16.63 13.05
N ARG A 253 3.01 -16.30 13.88
CA ARG A 253 1.59 -16.31 13.52
C ARG A 253 0.92 -15.08 14.10
N GLY A 254 -0.14 -14.63 13.45
CA GLY A 254 -0.91 -13.47 13.91
C GLY A 254 -1.95 -13.04 12.89
N GLU A 255 -2.76 -12.07 13.25
CA GLU A 255 -3.76 -11.48 12.37
C GLU A 255 -3.76 -9.95 12.49
N HIS A 256 -4.15 -9.30 11.38
CA HIS A 256 -4.36 -7.87 11.26
C HIS A 256 -5.78 -7.59 10.84
N TYR A 257 -6.54 -6.93 11.70
CA TYR A 257 -7.90 -6.49 11.39
C TYR A 257 -7.89 -5.00 11.10
N ASN A 258 -8.18 -4.63 9.87
CA ASN A 258 -8.17 -3.25 9.41
C ASN A 258 -9.60 -2.76 9.17
N THR A 259 -9.91 -1.55 9.64
CA THR A 259 -11.22 -0.91 9.50
C THR A 259 -11.09 0.61 9.59
N ASP A 260 -12.15 1.33 9.27
CA ASP A 260 -12.28 2.79 9.39
C ASP A 260 -13.00 3.23 10.68
N SER A 261 -13.56 2.30 11.43
CA SER A 261 -14.31 2.58 12.67
C SER A 261 -14.07 1.50 13.71
N PHE A 262 -14.10 1.86 15.01
CA PHE A 262 -13.97 0.89 16.09
C PHE A 262 -15.10 -0.15 16.11
N ALA A 263 -16.27 0.20 15.59
CA ALA A 263 -17.40 -0.72 15.47
C ALA A 263 -17.16 -1.83 14.42
N GLY A 264 -16.31 -1.58 13.43
CA GLY A 264 -15.90 -2.56 12.41
C GLY A 264 -14.87 -3.58 12.89
N LEU A 265 -14.26 -3.38 14.07
CA LEU A 265 -13.33 -4.35 14.63
C LEU A 265 -14.07 -5.62 15.11
N PRO A 266 -13.44 -6.81 15.00
CA PRO A 266 -14.04 -8.05 15.41
C PRO A 266 -14.34 -8.07 16.91
N SER A 267 -15.36 -8.85 17.29
CA SER A 267 -15.68 -9.08 18.71
C SER A 267 -14.50 -9.74 19.44
N ALA A 268 -14.44 -9.58 20.77
CA ALA A 268 -13.41 -10.22 21.59
C ALA A 268 -13.38 -11.74 21.40
N GLY A 269 -14.56 -12.39 21.35
CA GLY A 269 -14.64 -13.83 21.14
C GLY A 269 -14.11 -14.30 19.78
N LYS A 270 -14.29 -13.50 18.71
CA LYS A 270 -13.70 -13.80 17.38
C LYS A 270 -12.17 -13.70 17.43
N VAL A 271 -11.63 -12.65 18.08
CA VAL A 271 -10.18 -12.49 18.26
C VAL A 271 -9.61 -13.65 19.07
N ASP A 272 -10.26 -14.04 20.17
CA ASP A 272 -9.83 -15.18 20.98
C ASP A 272 -9.80 -16.50 20.19
N ALA A 273 -10.81 -16.77 19.37
CA ALA A 273 -10.86 -17.96 18.52
C ALA A 273 -9.74 -17.97 17.44
N ASP A 274 -9.47 -16.82 16.85
CA ASP A 274 -8.38 -16.69 15.88
C ASP A 274 -7.00 -16.85 16.54
N MET A 275 -6.83 -16.35 17.78
CA MET A 275 -5.62 -16.56 18.57
C MET A 275 -5.41 -18.03 18.90
N ASP A 276 -6.47 -18.75 19.33
CA ASP A 276 -6.38 -20.18 19.62
C ASP A 276 -5.97 -20.98 18.39
N ARG A 277 -6.51 -20.64 17.20
CA ARG A 277 -6.09 -21.22 15.92
C ARG A 277 -4.62 -20.91 15.64
N SER A 278 -4.18 -19.66 15.78
CA SER A 278 -2.78 -19.24 15.53
C SER A 278 -1.79 -19.91 16.49
N ILE A 279 -2.18 -20.14 17.76
CA ILE A 279 -1.38 -20.87 18.74
C ILE A 279 -1.21 -22.34 18.31
N ALA A 280 -2.29 -22.99 17.87
CA ALA A 280 -2.24 -24.37 17.38
C ALA A 280 -1.38 -24.49 16.12
N GLU A 281 -1.53 -23.57 15.17
CA GLU A 281 -0.72 -23.50 13.95
C GLU A 281 0.77 -23.26 14.24
N LEU A 282 1.11 -22.34 15.15
CA LEU A 282 2.49 -22.06 15.55
C LEU A 282 3.15 -23.28 16.18
N LYS A 283 2.38 -24.01 17.02
CA LYS A 283 2.86 -25.28 17.60
C LYS A 283 3.12 -26.33 16.52
N ALA A 284 2.20 -26.49 15.57
CA ALA A 284 2.36 -27.43 14.47
C ALA A 284 3.54 -27.06 13.56
N LEU A 285 3.73 -25.77 13.26
CA LEU A 285 4.87 -25.27 12.50
C LEU A 285 6.22 -25.57 13.18
N LYS A 286 6.28 -25.50 14.51
CA LYS A 286 7.50 -25.80 15.27
C LYS A 286 7.97 -27.23 15.03
N ASP A 287 7.04 -28.18 14.91
CA ASP A 287 7.29 -29.61 14.72
C ASP A 287 7.34 -29.99 13.23
N ALA A 288 6.93 -29.09 12.31
CA ALA A 288 6.85 -29.36 10.88
C ALA A 288 8.24 -29.57 10.26
N PRO A 289 8.38 -30.51 9.30
CA PRO A 289 9.62 -30.72 8.57
C PRO A 289 9.95 -29.54 7.66
N VAL A 290 11.25 -29.31 7.45
CA VAL A 290 11.75 -28.34 6.47
C VAL A 290 11.59 -28.92 5.07
N VAL A 291 11.07 -28.13 4.15
CA VAL A 291 10.97 -28.51 2.74
C VAL A 291 12.28 -28.24 2.00
N GLU A 292 12.69 -29.17 1.15
CA GLU A 292 13.76 -28.94 0.19
C GLU A 292 13.26 -28.04 -0.96
N PRO A 293 14.17 -27.33 -1.67
CA PRO A 293 13.81 -26.56 -2.84
C PRO A 293 12.91 -27.34 -3.80
N TYR A 294 11.88 -26.70 -4.32
CA TYR A 294 10.87 -27.35 -5.14
C TYR A 294 10.54 -26.50 -6.36
N SER A 295 10.36 -27.13 -7.50
CA SER A 295 9.74 -26.53 -8.68
C SER A 295 8.63 -27.46 -9.16
N GLY A 296 7.40 -26.94 -9.25
CA GLY A 296 6.25 -27.72 -9.68
C GLY A 296 4.91 -27.08 -9.37
N PRO A 297 3.80 -27.83 -9.52
CA PRO A 297 2.45 -27.30 -9.34
C PRO A 297 2.19 -26.84 -7.90
N ALA A 298 1.53 -25.67 -7.78
CA ALA A 298 1.17 -25.13 -6.48
C ALA A 298 -0.15 -24.35 -6.53
N ILE A 299 -0.87 -24.32 -5.41
CA ILE A 299 -1.98 -23.41 -5.18
C ILE A 299 -1.52 -22.31 -4.23
N LEU A 300 -1.81 -21.06 -4.60
CA LEU A 300 -1.85 -19.94 -3.68
C LEU A 300 -3.30 -19.69 -3.27
N LYS A 301 -3.61 -19.75 -1.97
CA LYS A 301 -4.93 -19.39 -1.45
C LYS A 301 -5.21 -17.92 -1.70
N ALA A 302 -6.46 -17.55 -1.76
CA ALA A 302 -6.93 -16.24 -2.20
C ALA A 302 -6.17 -15.04 -1.61
N ARG A 303 -5.97 -14.98 -0.28
CA ARG A 303 -5.19 -13.94 0.39
C ARG A 303 -3.71 -13.97 -0.02
N ALA A 304 -3.14 -15.18 -0.10
CA ALA A 304 -1.76 -15.39 -0.52
C ALA A 304 -1.56 -15.00 -2.01
N ALA A 305 -2.53 -15.33 -2.87
CA ALA A 305 -2.53 -14.94 -4.27
C ALA A 305 -2.57 -13.42 -4.44
N GLY A 306 -3.31 -12.70 -3.59
CA GLY A 306 -3.36 -11.23 -3.60
C GLY A 306 -1.98 -10.60 -3.41
N VAL A 307 -1.19 -11.08 -2.43
CA VAL A 307 0.21 -10.62 -2.23
C VAL A 307 1.09 -11.01 -3.40
N TYR A 308 0.95 -12.22 -3.89
CA TYR A 308 1.71 -12.68 -5.05
C TYR A 308 1.51 -11.78 -6.27
N PHE A 309 0.25 -11.44 -6.61
CA PHE A 309 -0.04 -10.52 -7.72
C PHE A 309 0.50 -9.11 -7.48
N HIS A 310 0.45 -8.63 -6.25
CA HIS A 310 1.03 -7.35 -5.87
C HIS A 310 2.52 -7.29 -6.24
N GLU A 311 3.28 -8.33 -5.90
CA GLU A 311 4.73 -8.39 -6.12
C GLU A 311 5.13 -8.71 -7.58
N ILE A 312 4.47 -9.69 -8.21
CA ILE A 312 4.89 -10.13 -9.54
C ILE A 312 4.52 -9.15 -10.65
N ILE A 313 3.37 -8.46 -10.52
CA ILE A 313 2.82 -7.63 -11.59
C ILE A 313 2.51 -6.20 -11.13
N GLY A 314 1.95 -5.99 -9.93
CA GLY A 314 1.47 -4.70 -9.47
C GLY A 314 2.53 -3.61 -9.56
N HIS A 315 3.67 -3.78 -8.89
CA HIS A 315 4.78 -2.83 -8.94
C HIS A 315 5.36 -2.61 -10.34
N ARG A 316 5.23 -3.59 -11.24
CA ARG A 316 5.77 -3.47 -12.60
C ARG A 316 4.84 -2.74 -13.56
N LEU A 317 3.59 -2.53 -13.15
CA LEU A 317 2.60 -1.74 -13.88
C LEU A 317 2.47 -0.31 -13.35
N GLU A 318 3.33 0.10 -12.41
CA GLU A 318 3.53 1.50 -12.02
C GLU A 318 4.24 2.22 -13.17
N GLY A 319 3.56 3.18 -13.80
CA GLY A 319 3.94 3.74 -15.10
C GLY A 319 5.31 4.42 -15.13
N HIS A 320 5.67 5.17 -14.08
CA HIS A 320 6.95 5.85 -13.98
C HIS A 320 8.15 4.90 -14.19
N ARG A 321 8.01 3.60 -13.82
CA ARG A 321 9.06 2.59 -14.02
C ARG A 321 9.33 2.26 -15.49
N GLN A 322 8.40 2.61 -16.39
CA GLN A 322 8.57 2.36 -17.82
C GLN A 322 9.46 3.44 -18.49
N LYS A 323 9.66 4.58 -17.84
CA LYS A 323 10.46 5.71 -18.33
C LYS A 323 11.85 5.77 -17.69
N LEU A 324 11.97 5.47 -16.39
CA LEU A 324 13.21 5.60 -15.62
C LEU A 324 14.30 4.65 -16.13
N GLU A 325 15.52 5.17 -16.40
CA GLU A 325 16.65 4.39 -16.93
C GLU A 325 17.14 3.31 -15.96
N ASP A 326 17.05 3.55 -14.66
CA ASP A 326 17.46 2.62 -13.60
C ASP A 326 16.40 1.57 -13.26
N SER A 327 15.19 1.69 -13.82
CA SER A 327 14.12 0.72 -13.69
C SER A 327 14.17 -0.39 -14.75
N GLY A 328 13.66 -1.56 -14.39
CA GLY A 328 13.72 -2.75 -15.25
C GLY A 328 12.88 -2.70 -16.52
N GLN A 329 11.92 -1.77 -16.64
CA GLN A 329 11.05 -1.56 -17.82
C GLN A 329 10.42 -2.85 -18.37
N THR A 330 10.11 -3.80 -17.49
CA THR A 330 9.71 -5.17 -17.83
C THR A 330 8.54 -5.25 -18.80
N PHE A 331 7.59 -4.30 -18.70
CA PHE A 331 6.37 -4.27 -19.51
C PHE A 331 6.28 -3.09 -20.50
N ALA A 332 7.31 -2.25 -20.61
CA ALA A 332 7.30 -1.03 -21.45
C ALA A 332 6.88 -1.28 -22.92
N LYS A 333 7.23 -2.43 -23.48
CA LYS A 333 6.93 -2.81 -24.87
C LYS A 333 5.88 -3.94 -24.97
N LYS A 334 5.09 -4.17 -23.91
CA LYS A 334 4.14 -5.29 -23.81
C LYS A 334 2.67 -4.89 -23.93
N VAL A 335 2.36 -3.60 -24.03
CA VAL A 335 0.97 -3.14 -24.22
C VAL A 335 0.38 -3.73 -25.49
N GLY A 336 -0.82 -4.30 -25.38
CA GLY A 336 -1.49 -5.04 -26.46
C GLY A 336 -1.03 -6.49 -26.62
N GLN A 337 -0.03 -6.97 -25.88
CA GLN A 337 0.46 -8.34 -25.94
C GLN A 337 -0.14 -9.19 -24.80
N LYS A 338 -0.25 -10.47 -25.04
CA LYS A 338 -0.60 -11.47 -24.04
C LYS A 338 0.54 -11.64 -23.04
N VAL A 339 0.22 -11.51 -21.75
CA VAL A 339 1.19 -11.57 -20.63
C VAL A 339 0.85 -12.65 -19.60
N THR A 340 -0.38 -13.19 -19.63
CA THR A 340 -0.84 -14.27 -18.76
C THR A 340 -1.95 -15.08 -19.42
N SER A 341 -2.60 -15.97 -18.66
CA SER A 341 -3.75 -16.77 -19.11
C SER A 341 -4.93 -15.90 -19.53
N ASP A 342 -5.68 -16.32 -20.54
CA ASP A 342 -6.87 -15.63 -21.07
C ASP A 342 -8.00 -15.49 -20.02
N ILE A 343 -7.99 -16.34 -18.99
CA ILE A 343 -8.99 -16.25 -17.91
C ILE A 343 -8.73 -15.10 -16.96
N ILE A 344 -7.56 -14.47 -16.98
CA ILE A 344 -7.13 -13.46 -16.00
C ILE A 344 -7.42 -12.04 -16.48
N THR A 345 -8.13 -11.29 -15.65
CA THR A 345 -8.31 -9.83 -15.75
C THR A 345 -7.81 -9.17 -14.48
N LEU A 346 -7.01 -8.11 -14.62
CA LEU A 346 -6.42 -7.35 -13.52
C LEU A 346 -6.75 -5.86 -13.68
N TYR A 347 -7.23 -5.23 -12.62
CA TYR A 347 -7.46 -3.78 -12.58
C TYR A 347 -7.12 -3.23 -11.20
N ASP A 348 -6.88 -1.93 -11.13
CA ASP A 348 -6.81 -1.20 -9.86
C ASP A 348 -8.00 -0.23 -9.77
N ASP A 349 -8.70 -0.23 -8.63
CA ASP A 349 -9.86 0.63 -8.41
C ASP A 349 -9.87 1.25 -7.00
N PRO A 350 -9.27 2.42 -6.82
CA PRO A 350 -9.25 3.11 -5.53
C PRO A 350 -10.64 3.56 -5.04
N ASN A 351 -11.67 3.54 -5.90
CA ASN A 351 -13.03 3.94 -5.50
C ASN A 351 -13.77 2.85 -4.72
N LEU A 352 -13.28 1.61 -4.74
CA LEU A 352 -13.85 0.53 -3.94
C LEU A 352 -13.54 0.76 -2.46
N THR A 353 -14.58 0.88 -1.64
CA THR A 353 -14.48 1.06 -0.18
C THR A 353 -14.42 -0.27 0.56
N GLU A 354 -15.05 -1.30 -0.01
CA GLU A 354 -15.11 -2.65 0.57
C GLU A 354 -15.18 -3.73 -0.51
N PHE A 355 -14.88 -4.96 -0.11
CA PHE A 355 -15.09 -6.15 -0.93
C PHE A 355 -15.66 -7.28 -0.06
N ARG A 356 -16.88 -7.76 -0.38
CA ARG A 356 -17.61 -8.78 0.41
C ARG A 356 -17.69 -8.45 1.91
N GLY A 357 -17.93 -7.19 2.26
CA GLY A 357 -18.01 -6.71 3.64
C GLY A 357 -16.66 -6.52 4.35
N VAL A 358 -15.53 -6.69 3.65
CA VAL A 358 -14.21 -6.38 4.17
C VAL A 358 -13.78 -4.99 3.68
N PRO A 359 -13.55 -4.01 4.56
CA PRO A 359 -13.06 -2.69 4.18
C PRO A 359 -11.73 -2.78 3.42
N LEU A 360 -11.58 -1.98 2.37
CA LEU A 360 -10.37 -1.91 1.57
C LEU A 360 -9.50 -0.72 1.99
N ARG A 361 -8.29 -1.01 2.42
CA ARG A 361 -7.35 -0.02 2.93
C ARG A 361 -6.76 0.88 1.83
N GLY A 362 -6.77 0.41 0.58
CA GLY A 362 -6.28 1.16 -0.58
C GLY A 362 -7.28 2.15 -1.17
N HIS A 363 -8.43 2.40 -0.50
CA HIS A 363 -9.44 3.35 -0.94
C HIS A 363 -8.97 4.81 -0.79
N TYR A 364 -9.18 5.61 -1.83
CA TYR A 364 -9.10 7.08 -1.81
C TYR A 364 -9.91 7.69 -2.94
N ARG A 365 -10.34 8.95 -2.80
CA ARG A 365 -11.13 9.69 -3.80
C ARG A 365 -10.27 10.50 -4.77
N TYR A 366 -9.19 11.08 -4.26
CA TYR A 366 -8.20 11.86 -5.00
C TYR A 366 -6.82 11.36 -4.63
N ASP A 367 -5.95 11.29 -5.62
CA ASP A 367 -4.55 10.94 -5.40
C ASP A 367 -3.76 12.12 -4.79
N ASP A 368 -2.49 11.90 -4.48
CA ASP A 368 -1.64 12.89 -3.81
C ASP A 368 -1.14 14.02 -4.74
N GLU A 369 -1.64 14.04 -5.99
CA GLU A 369 -1.47 15.15 -6.93
C GLU A 369 -2.80 15.89 -7.20
N GLY A 370 -3.87 15.53 -6.48
CA GLY A 370 -5.21 16.12 -6.60
C GLY A 370 -5.99 15.66 -7.81
N VAL A 371 -5.57 14.57 -8.44
CA VAL A 371 -6.29 13.96 -9.57
C VAL A 371 -7.33 12.97 -9.03
N LYS A 372 -8.55 13.06 -9.52
CA LYS A 372 -9.63 12.16 -9.13
C LYS A 372 -9.29 10.70 -9.44
N ALA A 373 -9.40 9.84 -8.45
CA ALA A 373 -9.15 8.41 -8.58
C ALA A 373 -10.09 7.76 -9.60
N ARG A 374 -9.57 6.83 -10.40
CA ARG A 374 -10.32 6.11 -11.44
C ARG A 374 -9.95 4.64 -11.42
N ARG A 375 -10.93 3.80 -11.76
CA ARG A 375 -10.63 2.40 -12.09
C ARG A 375 -9.78 2.33 -13.35
N VAL A 376 -8.66 1.61 -13.28
CA VAL A 376 -7.72 1.42 -14.40
C VAL A 376 -7.65 -0.07 -14.75
N SER A 377 -7.98 -0.41 -15.99
CA SER A 377 -7.79 -1.76 -16.50
C SER A 377 -6.32 -1.96 -16.86
N LEU A 378 -5.67 -2.90 -16.20
CA LEU A 378 -4.25 -3.22 -16.38
C LEU A 378 -4.06 -4.40 -17.33
N VAL A 379 -4.81 -5.48 -17.10
CA VAL A 379 -4.82 -6.67 -17.96
C VAL A 379 -6.26 -7.09 -18.20
N GLU A 380 -6.65 -7.34 -19.45
CA GLU A 380 -7.96 -7.88 -19.81
C GLU A 380 -7.80 -9.17 -20.61
N ASN A 381 -8.39 -10.24 -20.12
CA ASN A 381 -8.32 -11.56 -20.76
C ASN A 381 -6.87 -11.92 -21.16
N GLY A 382 -5.96 -11.74 -20.21
CA GLY A 382 -4.54 -12.04 -20.38
C GLY A 382 -3.72 -11.01 -21.16
N VAL A 383 -4.33 -9.96 -21.74
CA VAL A 383 -3.68 -8.95 -22.57
C VAL A 383 -3.42 -7.68 -21.76
N LEU A 384 -2.17 -7.21 -21.74
CA LEU A 384 -1.78 -5.95 -21.08
C LEU A 384 -2.43 -4.76 -21.78
N LYS A 385 -3.13 -3.89 -21.01
CA LYS A 385 -3.83 -2.71 -21.51
C LYS A 385 -3.15 -1.39 -21.18
N GLY A 386 -2.53 -1.27 -20.03
CA GLY A 386 -1.93 -0.01 -19.59
C GLY A 386 -1.22 -0.09 -18.26
N PHE A 387 -1.00 1.09 -17.69
CA PHE A 387 -0.25 1.31 -16.47
C PHE A 387 -1.01 2.20 -15.51
N LEU A 388 -0.68 2.12 -14.23
CA LEU A 388 -1.04 3.12 -13.23
C LEU A 388 -0.21 4.37 -13.50
N MET A 389 -0.84 5.52 -13.56
CA MET A 389 -0.20 6.77 -13.96
C MET A 389 -0.42 7.85 -12.90
N ASN A 390 0.69 8.49 -12.53
CA ASN A 390 0.71 9.81 -11.90
C ASN A 390 0.87 10.91 -12.96
N ARG A 391 1.11 12.15 -12.56
CA ARG A 391 1.26 13.28 -13.49
C ARG A 391 2.61 13.32 -14.24
N SER A 392 3.43 12.27 -14.12
CA SER A 392 4.62 12.08 -14.95
C SER A 392 4.30 11.21 -16.16
N PRO A 393 4.16 11.77 -17.37
CA PRO A 393 3.84 11.03 -18.58
C PRO A 393 4.94 10.04 -18.97
N ILE A 394 4.50 8.97 -19.65
CA ILE A 394 5.38 8.02 -20.32
C ILE A 394 4.93 7.82 -21.75
N ARG A 395 5.75 7.22 -22.60
CA ARG A 395 5.43 6.96 -24.00
C ARG A 395 4.08 6.24 -24.16
N GLY A 396 3.15 6.87 -24.87
CA GLY A 396 1.80 6.34 -25.11
C GLY A 396 0.79 6.63 -24.00
N PHE A 397 1.19 7.21 -22.86
CA PHE A 397 0.32 7.55 -21.74
C PHE A 397 0.64 8.97 -21.27
N ALA A 398 -0.14 9.93 -21.75
CA ALA A 398 0.16 11.36 -21.62
C ALA A 398 -0.41 12.02 -20.34
N ALA A 399 -1.28 11.34 -19.59
CA ALA A 399 -2.00 11.92 -18.46
C ALA A 399 -2.07 10.97 -17.27
N SER A 400 -2.21 11.55 -16.09
CA SER A 400 -2.53 10.81 -14.85
C SER A 400 -3.89 10.12 -14.96
N ASN A 401 -4.00 8.96 -14.32
CA ASN A 401 -5.27 8.26 -14.12
C ASN A 401 -5.66 8.17 -12.62
N GLY A 402 -5.07 9.06 -11.80
CA GLY A 402 -5.41 9.19 -10.38
C GLY A 402 -4.72 8.14 -9.51
N HIS A 403 -3.46 7.80 -9.82
CA HIS A 403 -2.66 6.86 -9.04
C HIS A 403 -1.33 7.45 -8.55
N GLY A 404 -1.20 8.76 -8.51
CA GLY A 404 -0.06 9.44 -7.89
C GLY A 404 -0.13 9.33 -6.37
N ARG A 405 0.80 8.57 -5.72
CA ARG A 405 0.75 8.34 -4.28
C ARG A 405 2.10 8.44 -3.62
N ARG A 406 2.11 8.85 -2.34
CA ARG A 406 3.31 9.00 -1.52
C ARG A 406 3.02 8.96 -0.02
N SER A 407 4.01 8.74 0.79
CA SER A 407 4.04 9.23 2.16
C SER A 407 4.41 10.71 2.18
N SER A 408 3.94 11.46 3.18
CA SER A 408 4.42 12.82 3.43
C SER A 408 5.95 12.84 3.43
N GLY A 409 6.52 13.83 2.78
CA GLY A 409 7.97 13.99 2.71
C GLY A 409 8.68 13.32 1.54
N LEU A 410 7.99 12.59 0.67
CA LEU A 410 8.60 11.88 -0.45
C LEU A 410 7.98 12.28 -1.80
N PRO A 411 8.68 12.06 -2.92
CA PRO A 411 8.16 12.38 -4.24
C PRO A 411 6.97 11.49 -4.60
N THR A 412 5.99 12.06 -5.29
CA THR A 412 4.84 11.31 -5.79
C THR A 412 5.21 10.48 -7.02
N VAL A 413 4.89 9.20 -6.99
CA VAL A 413 5.00 8.30 -8.14
C VAL A 413 3.72 7.50 -8.32
N ALA A 414 3.56 6.83 -9.44
CA ALA A 414 2.41 5.95 -9.66
C ALA A 414 2.48 4.74 -8.71
N ARG A 415 1.41 4.48 -7.95
CA ARG A 415 1.31 3.37 -6.99
C ARG A 415 -0.08 2.71 -7.05
N MET A 416 -0.12 1.45 -6.64
CA MET A 416 -1.38 0.72 -6.47
C MET A 416 -2.26 1.34 -5.38
N GLY A 417 -3.59 1.20 -5.54
CA GLY A 417 -4.61 1.40 -4.52
C GLY A 417 -5.23 0.06 -4.13
N ASN A 418 -6.32 -0.32 -4.80
CA ASN A 418 -6.99 -1.61 -4.64
C ASN A 418 -6.77 -2.46 -5.90
N LEU A 419 -5.74 -3.28 -5.88
CA LEU A 419 -5.44 -4.21 -6.98
C LEU A 419 -6.41 -5.39 -6.94
N VAL A 420 -7.18 -5.60 -8.00
CA VAL A 420 -8.19 -6.66 -8.07
C VAL A 420 -7.90 -7.60 -9.23
N MET A 421 -7.71 -8.87 -8.93
CA MET A 421 -7.63 -9.94 -9.91
C MET A 421 -8.96 -10.67 -10.00
N LYS A 422 -9.43 -10.91 -11.21
CA LYS A 422 -10.62 -11.70 -11.52
C LYS A 422 -10.28 -12.79 -12.52
N ALA A 423 -10.92 -13.93 -12.36
CA ALA A 423 -10.88 -15.01 -13.36
C ALA A 423 -12.26 -15.15 -14.02
N SER A 424 -12.28 -15.28 -15.35
CA SER A 424 -13.53 -15.46 -16.12
C SER A 424 -14.07 -16.90 -16.03
N VAL A 425 -13.21 -17.85 -15.67
CA VAL A 425 -13.56 -19.26 -15.43
C VAL A 425 -13.01 -19.63 -14.05
N THR A 426 -13.90 -20.08 -13.18
CA THR A 426 -13.57 -20.48 -11.80
C THR A 426 -14.12 -21.87 -11.50
N SER A 427 -13.54 -22.53 -10.53
CA SER A 427 -14.00 -23.77 -9.93
C SER A 427 -14.14 -23.63 -8.41
N THR A 428 -14.78 -24.56 -7.74
CA THR A 428 -14.72 -24.60 -6.28
C THR A 428 -13.30 -24.92 -5.81
N TYR A 429 -12.94 -24.53 -4.59
CA TYR A 429 -11.62 -24.85 -4.05
C TYR A 429 -11.30 -26.37 -4.02
N PRO A 430 -12.24 -27.27 -3.64
CA PRO A 430 -12.01 -28.72 -3.76
C PRO A 430 -11.70 -29.19 -5.20
N GLU A 431 -12.35 -28.62 -6.21
CA GLU A 431 -12.07 -28.92 -7.62
C GLU A 431 -10.70 -28.37 -8.04
N LEU A 432 -10.33 -27.15 -7.62
CA LEU A 432 -9.00 -26.59 -7.86
C LEU A 432 -7.91 -27.48 -7.24
N ARG A 433 -8.15 -28.01 -6.04
CA ARG A 433 -7.26 -28.98 -5.39
C ARG A 433 -7.16 -30.28 -6.19
N GLY A 434 -8.26 -30.78 -6.76
CA GLY A 434 -8.26 -31.92 -7.68
C GLY A 434 -7.40 -31.65 -8.92
N GLN A 435 -7.47 -30.45 -9.48
CA GLN A 435 -6.64 -30.01 -10.60
C GLN A 435 -5.16 -29.93 -10.22
N LEU A 436 -4.81 -29.49 -9.00
CA LEU A 436 -3.43 -29.55 -8.49
C LEU A 436 -2.88 -30.98 -8.52
N ILE A 437 -3.66 -31.96 -7.99
CA ILE A 437 -3.24 -33.35 -7.96
C ILE A 437 -3.08 -33.92 -9.39
N ALA A 438 -3.99 -33.58 -10.31
CA ALA A 438 -3.92 -33.96 -11.69
C ALA A 438 -2.66 -33.39 -12.39
N GLU A 439 -2.36 -32.12 -12.17
CA GLU A 439 -1.16 -31.48 -12.74
C GLU A 439 0.14 -32.05 -12.14
N CYS A 440 0.16 -32.40 -10.85
CA CYS A 440 1.29 -33.10 -10.23
C CYS A 440 1.53 -34.48 -10.89
N ARG A 441 0.47 -35.27 -11.12
CA ARG A 441 0.59 -36.56 -11.79
C ARG A 441 1.11 -36.43 -13.22
N LYS A 442 0.62 -35.44 -13.96
CA LYS A 442 1.09 -35.13 -15.33
C LYS A 442 2.57 -34.82 -15.38
N GLN A 443 3.08 -34.13 -14.34
CA GLN A 443 4.49 -33.76 -14.21
C GLN A 443 5.33 -34.81 -13.45
N ASN A 444 4.78 -35.97 -13.11
CA ASN A 444 5.45 -37.01 -12.29
C ASN A 444 5.97 -36.48 -10.93
N LYS A 445 5.23 -35.53 -10.31
CA LYS A 445 5.54 -35.03 -8.97
C LYS A 445 4.74 -35.83 -7.93
N PRO A 446 5.36 -36.22 -6.80
CA PRO A 446 4.66 -36.98 -5.76
C PRO A 446 3.70 -36.10 -4.93
N PHE A 447 3.86 -34.79 -4.96
CA PHE A 447 3.01 -33.82 -4.28
C PHE A 447 3.03 -32.47 -4.99
N GLY A 448 2.05 -31.62 -4.68
CA GLY A 448 2.04 -30.18 -4.95
C GLY A 448 2.06 -29.40 -3.65
N LEU A 449 2.34 -28.10 -3.73
CA LEU A 449 2.34 -27.20 -2.57
C LEU A 449 1.05 -26.38 -2.53
N VAL A 450 0.54 -26.16 -1.32
CA VAL A 450 -0.53 -25.20 -1.05
C VAL A 450 0.00 -24.15 -0.07
N PHE A 451 -0.01 -22.91 -0.48
CA PHE A 451 0.34 -21.74 0.33
C PHE A 451 -0.94 -21.16 0.91
N GLU A 452 -1.22 -21.50 2.17
CA GLU A 452 -2.46 -21.12 2.85
C GLU A 452 -2.41 -19.64 3.27
N ASP A 453 -1.24 -19.16 3.75
CA ASP A 453 -1.06 -17.81 4.24
C ASP A 453 0.35 -17.29 3.96
N ILE A 454 0.46 -15.97 3.80
CA ILE A 454 1.68 -15.24 3.43
C ILE A 454 1.78 -13.97 4.28
N SER A 455 2.96 -13.68 4.81
CA SER A 455 3.21 -12.47 5.60
C SER A 455 3.37 -11.22 4.75
N GLY A 456 3.94 -11.34 3.56
CA GLY A 456 4.25 -10.25 2.65
C GLY A 456 5.22 -10.70 1.57
N GLY A 457 5.77 -9.72 0.85
CA GLY A 457 6.73 -9.97 -0.21
C GLY A 457 7.55 -8.73 -0.54
N PHE A 458 8.45 -8.89 -1.48
CA PHE A 458 9.18 -7.78 -2.10
C PHE A 458 9.59 -8.14 -3.53
N THR A 459 9.76 -7.12 -4.36
CA THR A 459 10.19 -7.30 -5.74
C THR A 459 11.29 -6.31 -6.09
N ASN A 460 12.33 -6.80 -6.76
CA ASN A 460 13.36 -5.92 -7.29
C ASN A 460 12.93 -5.39 -8.65
N THR A 461 12.73 -4.08 -8.73
CA THR A 461 12.38 -3.37 -9.97
C THR A 461 13.57 -2.64 -10.60
N ASN A 462 14.76 -2.65 -9.97
CA ASN A 462 15.95 -1.96 -10.45
C ASN A 462 16.61 -2.71 -11.61
N ARG A 463 17.06 -1.98 -12.65
CA ARG A 463 17.69 -2.55 -13.85
C ARG A 463 19.03 -3.21 -13.56
N GLY A 464 19.77 -2.71 -12.56
CA GLY A 464 21.10 -3.20 -12.20
C GLY A 464 21.13 -4.53 -11.44
N GLY A 465 19.98 -5.16 -11.16
CA GLY A 465 19.88 -6.41 -10.44
C GLY A 465 19.00 -7.44 -11.12
N ALA A 466 18.96 -8.66 -10.57
CA ALA A 466 18.03 -9.68 -11.03
C ALA A 466 16.58 -9.17 -10.86
N GLN A 467 15.79 -9.22 -11.94
CA GLN A 467 14.37 -8.86 -11.93
C GLN A 467 13.57 -9.99 -11.26
N ALA A 468 13.80 -10.17 -9.96
CA ALA A 468 13.21 -11.23 -9.16
C ALA A 468 12.22 -10.67 -8.14
N PHE A 469 11.30 -11.51 -7.71
CA PHE A 469 10.45 -11.28 -6.56
C PHE A 469 10.66 -12.38 -5.53
N LYS A 470 10.30 -12.08 -4.29
CA LYS A 470 10.27 -13.02 -3.18
C LYS A 470 8.99 -12.81 -2.38
N VAL A 471 8.31 -13.90 -2.06
CA VAL A 471 7.11 -13.89 -1.23
C VAL A 471 7.35 -14.82 -0.05
N LEU A 472 6.95 -14.39 1.14
CA LEU A 472 7.28 -15.01 2.42
C LEU A 472 6.09 -15.77 2.99
N PRO A 473 5.98 -17.09 2.76
CA PRO A 473 4.89 -17.89 3.28
C PRO A 473 4.93 -18.08 4.79
N LEU A 474 3.75 -18.11 5.40
CA LEU A 474 3.54 -18.42 6.82
C LEU A 474 3.06 -19.86 7.02
N LEU A 475 2.15 -20.33 6.17
CA LEU A 475 1.57 -21.66 6.23
C LEU A 475 1.67 -22.34 4.88
N VAL A 476 2.31 -23.50 4.83
CA VAL A 476 2.52 -24.28 3.62
C VAL A 476 2.20 -25.75 3.88
N TYR A 477 1.52 -26.38 2.92
CA TYR A 477 1.19 -27.79 2.98
C TYR A 477 1.63 -28.53 1.72
N LYS A 478 2.15 -29.76 1.89
CA LYS A 478 2.25 -30.72 0.80
C LYS A 478 0.91 -31.45 0.64
N VAL A 479 0.41 -31.45 -0.58
CA VAL A 479 -0.77 -32.22 -1.00
C VAL A 479 -0.31 -33.37 -1.86
N TYR A 480 -0.44 -34.57 -1.35
CA TYR A 480 0.09 -35.76 -1.98
C TYR A 480 -0.81 -36.34 -3.07
N THR A 481 -0.20 -36.91 -4.12
CA THR A 481 -0.93 -37.52 -5.25
C THR A 481 -1.47 -38.91 -4.96
N ASP A 482 -1.00 -39.58 -3.91
CA ASP A 482 -1.40 -40.90 -3.46
C ASP A 482 -2.58 -40.92 -2.47
N GLY A 483 -3.07 -39.74 -2.07
CA GLY A 483 -4.24 -39.59 -1.21
C GLY A 483 -3.95 -39.67 0.30
N ARG A 484 -2.68 -39.72 0.72
CA ARG A 484 -2.35 -39.58 2.14
C ARG A 484 -2.70 -38.16 2.65
N PRO A 485 -2.86 -37.98 3.97
CA PRO A 485 -3.16 -36.66 4.55
C PRO A 485 -2.13 -35.59 4.17
N ASP A 486 -2.59 -34.34 4.11
CA ASP A 486 -1.72 -33.19 3.90
C ASP A 486 -0.69 -33.06 5.02
N GLU A 487 0.52 -32.66 4.67
CA GLU A 487 1.62 -32.46 5.60
C GLU A 487 1.97 -30.98 5.68
N MET A 488 1.82 -30.38 6.87
CA MET A 488 2.35 -29.03 7.12
C MET A 488 3.86 -29.04 7.02
N VAL A 489 4.43 -28.03 6.34
CA VAL A 489 5.87 -27.91 6.11
C VAL A 489 6.30 -26.46 6.32
N ARG A 490 7.60 -26.21 6.48
CA ARG A 490 8.15 -24.88 6.73
C ARG A 490 9.46 -24.62 5.98
N GLY A 491 9.89 -23.39 6.00
CA GLY A 491 11.25 -23.00 5.61
C GLY A 491 11.44 -22.84 4.11
N VAL A 492 10.41 -22.35 3.41
CA VAL A 492 10.51 -22.03 1.99
C VAL A 492 9.98 -20.63 1.71
N ASP A 493 10.61 -19.97 0.74
CA ASP A 493 10.19 -18.70 0.16
C ASP A 493 9.85 -18.91 -1.31
N ILE A 494 8.80 -18.25 -1.78
CA ILE A 494 8.45 -18.27 -3.20
C ILE A 494 9.36 -17.29 -3.93
N VAL A 495 9.99 -17.76 -5.01
CA VAL A 495 10.90 -16.96 -5.83
C VAL A 495 10.57 -17.12 -7.30
N GLY A 496 11.07 -16.21 -8.14
CA GLY A 496 10.93 -16.32 -9.58
C GLY A 496 11.09 -14.99 -10.30
N THR A 497 10.88 -15.07 -11.62
CA THR A 497 10.83 -13.87 -12.47
C THR A 497 9.38 -13.53 -12.83
N PRO A 498 9.00 -12.25 -12.81
CA PRO A 498 7.60 -11.83 -12.94
C PRO A 498 6.88 -12.35 -14.18
N ILE A 499 7.47 -12.20 -15.35
CA ILE A 499 6.82 -12.59 -16.62
C ILE A 499 6.59 -14.11 -16.67
N THR A 500 7.59 -14.90 -16.31
CA THR A 500 7.47 -16.36 -16.31
C THR A 500 6.41 -16.82 -15.32
N SER A 501 6.47 -16.33 -14.09
CA SER A 501 5.55 -16.69 -13.03
C SER A 501 4.10 -16.30 -13.37
N PHE A 502 3.88 -15.12 -13.94
CA PHE A 502 2.55 -14.66 -14.34
C PHE A 502 1.95 -15.49 -15.49
N SER A 503 2.78 -15.98 -16.39
CA SER A 503 2.34 -16.85 -17.51
C SER A 503 1.95 -18.27 -17.09
N LYS A 504 2.32 -18.72 -15.89
CA LYS A 504 2.09 -20.09 -15.39
C LYS A 504 0.76 -20.28 -14.64
N ILE A 505 -0.05 -19.23 -14.50
CA ILE A 505 -1.37 -19.32 -13.87
C ILE A 505 -2.30 -20.10 -14.82
N SER A 506 -2.86 -21.22 -14.35
CA SER A 506 -3.61 -22.15 -15.17
C SER A 506 -5.09 -22.26 -14.81
N ALA A 507 -5.46 -22.03 -13.54
CA ALA A 507 -6.84 -22.07 -13.06
C ALA A 507 -7.03 -21.19 -11.82
N ALA A 508 -8.30 -20.91 -11.49
CA ALA A 508 -8.68 -20.13 -10.32
C ALA A 508 -9.93 -20.73 -9.64
N ALA A 509 -10.06 -20.49 -8.34
CA ALA A 509 -11.27 -20.81 -7.59
C ALA A 509 -12.28 -19.64 -7.57
N ASP A 510 -13.42 -19.82 -6.90
CA ASP A 510 -14.48 -18.82 -6.70
C ASP A 510 -14.46 -18.18 -5.28
N ASP A 511 -13.36 -18.34 -4.57
CA ASP A 511 -13.17 -18.03 -3.15
C ASP A 511 -12.44 -16.70 -2.89
N ASP A 512 -12.70 -15.67 -3.71
CA ASP A 512 -12.02 -14.35 -3.57
C ASP A 512 -11.91 -13.87 -2.13
N ALA A 513 -10.73 -13.43 -1.72
CA ALA A 513 -10.46 -12.83 -0.43
C ALA A 513 -9.61 -11.55 -0.55
N VAL A 514 -9.58 -10.79 0.53
CA VAL A 514 -8.86 -9.51 0.63
C VAL A 514 -7.59 -9.69 1.44
N PHE A 515 -6.49 -9.16 0.91
CA PHE A 515 -5.31 -8.82 1.67
C PHE A 515 -5.24 -7.29 1.82
N ASN A 516 -5.26 -6.80 3.06
CA ASN A 516 -5.01 -5.40 3.39
C ASN A 516 -3.59 -5.23 3.90
N GLY A 517 -2.87 -4.25 3.39
CA GLY A 517 -1.48 -4.04 3.75
C GLY A 517 -1.03 -2.60 3.60
N THR A 518 0.27 -2.42 3.74
CA THR A 518 0.97 -1.17 3.46
C THR A 518 2.15 -1.50 2.54
N CYS A 519 2.20 -0.83 1.40
CA CYS A 519 3.19 -1.10 0.37
C CYS A 519 4.32 -0.08 0.42
N GLY A 520 5.56 -0.54 0.55
CA GLY A 520 6.77 0.28 0.55
C GLY A 520 7.41 0.36 -0.82
N ALA A 521 7.77 1.57 -1.27
CA ALA A 521 8.58 1.81 -2.46
C ALA A 521 9.28 3.18 -2.35
N GLU A 522 9.85 3.69 -3.45
CA GLU A 522 10.57 4.97 -3.49
C GLU A 522 9.76 6.19 -3.03
N SER A 523 8.43 6.14 -3.12
CA SER A 523 7.54 7.19 -2.59
C SER A 523 7.06 6.91 -1.16
N GLY A 524 7.70 5.98 -0.44
CA GLY A 524 7.37 5.63 0.94
C GLY A 524 6.29 4.54 1.05
N TRP A 525 5.62 4.55 2.20
CA TRP A 525 4.64 3.55 2.58
C TRP A 525 3.22 4.07 2.32
N VAL A 526 2.47 3.39 1.47
CA VAL A 526 1.08 3.74 1.15
C VAL A 526 0.13 2.59 1.49
N PRO A 527 -1.06 2.89 2.03
CA PRO A 527 -2.08 1.87 2.27
C PRO A 527 -2.54 1.24 0.96
N VAL A 528 -2.66 -0.09 0.91
CA VAL A 528 -3.08 -0.84 -0.28
C VAL A 528 -3.99 -2.00 0.09
N SER A 529 -4.75 -2.47 -0.89
CA SER A 529 -5.45 -3.76 -0.81
C SER A 529 -5.21 -4.58 -2.07
N SER A 530 -5.22 -5.89 -1.92
CA SER A 530 -5.23 -6.83 -3.04
C SER A 530 -6.38 -7.82 -2.89
N VAL A 531 -7.16 -7.99 -3.94
CA VAL A 531 -8.28 -8.92 -4.00
C VAL A 531 -7.99 -9.98 -5.04
N SER A 532 -8.10 -11.24 -4.69
CA SER A 532 -7.83 -12.36 -5.59
C SER A 532 -8.61 -13.60 -5.15
N PRO A 533 -9.01 -14.49 -6.07
CA PRO A 533 -9.34 -15.89 -5.76
C PRO A 533 -8.07 -16.71 -5.51
N SER A 534 -8.22 -17.92 -4.99
CA SER A 534 -7.17 -18.93 -5.01
C SER A 534 -6.80 -19.27 -6.46
N VAL A 535 -5.50 -19.46 -6.72
CA VAL A 535 -5.01 -19.76 -8.08
C VAL A 535 -4.12 -20.99 -8.11
N LEU A 536 -4.25 -21.77 -9.17
CA LEU A 536 -3.33 -22.86 -9.51
C LEU A 536 -2.25 -22.33 -10.44
N ILE A 537 -1.01 -22.53 -10.04
CA ILE A 537 0.18 -22.23 -10.83
C ILE A 537 0.79 -23.55 -11.26
N SER A 538 0.94 -23.77 -12.56
CA SER A 538 1.43 -25.03 -13.11
C SER A 538 2.89 -25.33 -12.74
N GLU A 539 3.69 -24.28 -12.51
CA GLU A 539 5.07 -24.38 -12.06
C GLU A 539 5.44 -23.16 -11.22
N LEU A 540 5.65 -23.37 -9.94
CA LEU A 540 6.10 -22.38 -8.96
C LEU A 540 7.45 -22.83 -8.40
N GLU A 541 8.38 -21.90 -8.29
CA GLU A 541 9.70 -22.14 -7.72
C GLU A 541 9.75 -21.67 -6.27
N VAL A 542 10.32 -22.50 -5.40
CA VAL A 542 10.61 -22.16 -4.01
C VAL A 542 12.05 -22.48 -3.68
N GLU A 543 12.64 -21.61 -2.87
CA GLU A 543 13.98 -21.80 -2.28
C GLU A 543 13.88 -22.00 -0.77
N LYS A 544 14.95 -22.42 -0.14
CA LYS A 544 15.02 -22.47 1.32
C LYS A 544 15.01 -21.05 1.88
N SER A 545 14.14 -20.82 2.86
CA SER A 545 14.15 -19.56 3.61
C SER A 545 15.48 -19.37 4.33
N GLU A 546 15.95 -18.13 4.40
CA GLU A 546 17.08 -17.77 5.25
C GLU A 546 16.74 -18.04 6.71
N LYS A 547 17.70 -18.59 7.45
CA LYS A 547 17.55 -18.87 8.88
C LYS A 547 18.39 -17.92 9.70
N SER A 548 17.83 -17.44 10.80
CA SER A 548 18.64 -16.83 11.84
C SER A 548 19.63 -17.85 12.40
N GLN A 549 20.83 -17.41 12.72
CA GLN A 549 21.81 -18.24 13.42
C GLN A 549 21.55 -18.31 14.94
N GLU A 550 20.61 -17.55 15.43
CA GLU A 550 20.23 -17.54 16.83
C GLU A 550 19.49 -18.83 17.18
N LYS A 551 19.92 -19.45 18.27
CA LYS A 551 19.25 -20.62 18.84
C LYS A 551 18.08 -20.19 19.72
N PRO A 552 17.15 -21.11 20.04
CA PRO A 552 16.16 -20.88 21.07
C PRO A 552 16.78 -20.39 22.38
N PRO A 553 16.05 -19.67 23.23
CA PRO A 553 16.51 -19.29 24.55
C PRO A 553 17.05 -20.48 25.33
N VAL A 554 18.15 -20.29 26.06
CA VAL A 554 18.78 -21.35 26.88
C VAL A 554 17.91 -21.71 28.09
N LEU A 555 17.24 -20.71 28.66
CA LEU A 555 16.29 -20.89 29.75
C LEU A 555 14.87 -20.83 29.19
N GLU A 556 13.97 -21.60 29.77
CA GLU A 556 12.54 -21.48 29.46
C GLU A 556 11.98 -20.12 29.92
N PRO A 557 10.87 -19.64 29.31
CA PRO A 557 10.26 -18.38 29.72
C PRO A 557 9.90 -18.42 31.23
N PRO A 558 10.18 -17.36 32.00
CA PRO A 558 10.03 -17.34 33.47
C PRO A 558 8.56 -17.48 33.94
N LEU A 559 7.61 -17.32 33.04
CA LEU A 559 6.16 -17.46 33.33
C LEU A 559 5.74 -18.91 33.65
N HIS A 560 6.63 -19.88 33.43
CA HIS A 560 6.38 -21.30 33.65
C HIS A 560 7.21 -21.88 34.81
N ASP A 561 8.02 -21.05 35.47
CA ASP A 561 8.71 -21.43 36.71
C ASP A 561 7.64 -21.65 37.81
N LYS A 562 7.45 -22.92 38.25
CA LYS A 562 6.59 -23.30 39.38
C LYS A 562 7.41 -23.51 40.64
#